data_e495af4a52690b1a587487ea1b4bc347
#
_entry.id   e495af4a52690b1a587487ea1b4bc347
#
_cell.length_a   1.000
_cell.length_b   1.000
_cell.length_c   1.000
_cell.angle_alpha   90.00
_cell.angle_beta   90.00
_cell.angle_gamma   90.00
#
_symmetry.space_group_name_H-M   'P 1'
#
loop_
_entity.id
_entity.type
_entity.pdbx_description
1 polymer ?
#
loop_
_entity_poly.entity_id
_entity_poly.type
_entity_poly.pdbx_seq_one_letter_code
_entity_poly.pdbx_strand_id
1 'polypeptide(L)'
;SDYLDTGLFLDHRNVRRLIGKRARGGRFLNLFAYTGAASVAAVVGGARGSVSVDLSKRYCRWAERNLALNGADPSRHRVVRDDVLAWLAENAEEAPFDTILLDPPTYSNSTDTASDWNVQRDHTRAIEACLDRLAPGGLLIFSNNFRRFRLDPALASGRLGEHRLRVEERSRWSLGRDFRRNSRIHRVWFVERALDSDPDSEH
;
A
#
# COMPACT_ATOMS: atom_id res chain seq x y z
N SER A 1 3.12 -15.59 24.61
CA SER A 1 2.73 -14.65 23.56
C SER A 1 1.25 -14.84 23.29
N ASP A 2 0.46 -13.83 23.62
CA ASP A 2 -1.01 -13.86 23.59
C ASP A 2 -1.60 -13.62 22.18
N TYR A 3 -0.88 -13.96 21.11
CA TYR A 3 -1.31 -13.69 19.75
C TYR A 3 -0.90 -14.78 18.78
N LEU A 4 -1.88 -15.29 18.06
CA LEU A 4 -1.75 -16.24 16.93
C LEU A 4 -1.14 -15.59 15.67
N ASP A 5 -0.81 -14.30 15.72
CA ASP A 5 -0.35 -13.52 14.58
C ASP A 5 1.18 -13.54 14.49
N THR A 6 1.70 -14.07 13.39
CA THR A 6 3.15 -14.23 13.17
C THR A 6 3.88 -12.93 12.87
N GLY A 7 3.15 -11.82 12.72
CA GLY A 7 3.74 -10.52 12.37
C GLY A 7 4.22 -10.41 10.92
N LEU A 8 3.98 -11.41 10.08
CA LEU A 8 4.41 -11.43 8.69
C LEU A 8 3.40 -12.18 7.81
N PHE A 9 2.85 -11.52 6.80
CA PHE A 9 2.06 -12.15 5.76
C PHE A 9 2.98 -12.78 4.69
N LEU A 10 3.12 -14.10 4.73
CA LEU A 10 4.04 -14.83 3.85
C LEU A 10 3.60 -14.79 2.38
N ASP A 11 2.31 -14.75 2.12
CA ASP A 11 1.69 -14.63 0.81
C ASP A 11 2.06 -13.33 0.08
N HIS A 12 2.40 -12.25 0.80
CA HIS A 12 2.91 -10.98 0.26
C HIS A 12 4.41 -10.98 -0.09
N ARG A 13 5.08 -12.13 -0.08
CA ARG A 13 6.53 -12.24 -0.37
C ARG A 13 6.93 -11.59 -1.69
N ASN A 14 6.16 -11.83 -2.76
CA ASN A 14 6.47 -11.27 -4.08
C ASN A 14 6.21 -9.77 -4.13
N VAL A 15 5.18 -9.27 -3.45
CA VAL A 15 4.91 -7.84 -3.30
C VAL A 15 6.08 -7.16 -2.59
N ARG A 16 6.54 -7.70 -1.46
CA ARG A 16 7.71 -7.15 -0.74
C ARG A 16 8.97 -7.15 -1.59
N ARG A 17 9.23 -8.20 -2.38
CA ARG A 17 10.37 -8.23 -3.32
C ARG A 17 10.28 -7.14 -4.39
N LEU A 18 9.09 -6.90 -4.92
CA LEU A 18 8.86 -5.82 -5.87
C LEU A 18 9.12 -4.45 -5.24
N ILE A 19 8.57 -4.22 -4.04
CA ILE A 19 8.77 -2.99 -3.27
C ILE A 19 10.26 -2.74 -3.07
N GLY A 20 11.03 -3.72 -2.61
CA GLY A 20 12.47 -3.58 -2.43
C GLY A 20 13.22 -3.21 -3.71
N LYS A 21 12.79 -3.73 -4.87
CA LYS A 21 13.39 -3.37 -6.16
C LYS A 21 13.02 -1.97 -6.62
N ARG A 22 11.75 -1.59 -6.50
CA ARG A 22 11.23 -0.30 -6.99
C ARG A 22 11.58 0.88 -6.07
N ALA A 23 11.72 0.62 -4.78
CA ALA A 23 12.00 1.67 -3.80
C ALA A 23 13.43 2.24 -3.88
N ARG A 24 14.32 1.62 -4.65
CA ARG A 24 15.73 2.04 -4.74
C ARG A 24 15.86 3.49 -5.19
N GLY A 25 16.46 4.31 -4.31
CA GLY A 25 16.66 5.75 -4.54
C GLY A 25 15.36 6.58 -4.48
N GLY A 26 14.20 5.93 -4.35
CA GLY A 26 12.89 6.57 -4.28
C GLY A 26 12.32 6.68 -2.86
N ARG A 27 11.12 7.25 -2.75
CA ARG A 27 10.32 7.35 -1.53
C ARG A 27 9.23 6.30 -1.54
N PHE A 28 8.99 5.69 -0.38
CA PHE A 28 7.98 4.65 -0.20
C PHE A 28 6.94 5.04 0.85
N LEU A 29 5.66 4.87 0.53
CA LEU A 29 4.54 5.02 1.47
C LEU A 29 3.88 3.67 1.73
N ASN A 30 3.74 3.32 3.00
CA ASN A 30 3.11 2.09 3.47
C ASN A 30 1.88 2.42 4.30
N LEU A 31 0.71 2.17 3.77
CA LEU A 31 -0.58 2.48 4.40
C LEU A 31 -1.22 1.20 4.93
N PHE A 32 -1.76 1.24 6.14
CA PHE A 32 -2.12 0.08 6.96
C PHE A 32 -0.87 -0.79 7.20
N ALA A 33 0.18 -0.15 7.71
CA ALA A 33 1.54 -0.66 7.65
C ALA A 33 1.78 -1.93 8.49
N TYR A 34 0.89 -2.24 9.43
CA TYR A 34 1.01 -3.40 10.31
C TYR A 34 2.39 -3.43 11.00
N THR A 35 3.13 -4.51 10.88
CA THR A 35 4.47 -4.64 11.46
C THR A 35 5.59 -3.96 10.67
N GLY A 36 5.27 -3.25 9.58
CA GLY A 36 6.24 -2.57 8.74
C GLY A 36 7.07 -3.46 7.83
N ALA A 37 6.70 -4.73 7.62
CA ALA A 37 7.49 -5.67 6.82
C ALA A 37 7.73 -5.19 5.37
N ALA A 38 6.78 -4.46 4.78
CA ALA A 38 6.95 -3.85 3.45
C ALA A 38 7.92 -2.66 3.51
N SER A 39 7.88 -1.87 4.58
CA SER A 39 8.80 -0.75 4.80
C SER A 39 10.23 -1.24 5.01
N VAL A 40 10.42 -2.34 5.74
CA VAL A 40 11.73 -3.01 5.85
C VAL A 40 12.24 -3.43 4.47
N ALA A 41 11.38 -4.02 3.63
CA ALA A 41 11.77 -4.40 2.27
C ALA A 41 12.20 -3.18 1.43
N ALA A 42 11.53 -2.02 1.58
CA ALA A 42 11.91 -0.78 0.93
C ALA A 42 13.27 -0.26 1.42
N VAL A 43 13.50 -0.26 2.74
CA VAL A 43 14.78 0.17 3.35
C VAL A 43 15.93 -0.71 2.85
N VAL A 44 15.79 -2.03 2.95
CA VAL A 44 16.81 -2.98 2.48
C VAL A 44 17.04 -2.87 0.97
N GLY A 45 16.00 -2.49 0.22
CA GLY A 45 16.08 -2.22 -1.22
C GLY A 45 16.77 -0.90 -1.58
N GLY A 46 17.07 -0.04 -0.59
CA GLY A 46 17.76 1.24 -0.78
C GLY A 46 16.82 2.43 -1.01
N ALA A 47 15.63 2.42 -0.41
CA ALA A 47 14.75 3.60 -0.39
C ALA A 47 15.46 4.79 0.27
N ARG A 48 15.34 5.98 -0.33
CA ARG A 48 15.89 7.21 0.28
C ARG A 48 15.09 7.70 1.47
N GLY A 49 13.83 7.29 1.58
CA GLY A 49 12.94 7.59 2.68
C GLY A 49 11.64 6.80 2.60
N SER A 50 11.00 6.60 3.73
CA SER A 50 9.67 5.97 3.79
C SER A 50 8.82 6.53 4.89
N VAL A 51 7.50 6.47 4.69
CA VAL A 51 6.50 6.73 5.72
C VAL A 51 5.63 5.49 5.86
N SER A 52 5.43 5.04 7.08
CA SER A 52 4.55 3.92 7.43
C SER A 52 3.43 4.44 8.32
N VAL A 53 2.19 4.32 7.87
CA VAL A 53 1.02 4.81 8.60
C VAL A 53 0.18 3.63 9.08
N ASP A 54 -0.11 3.59 10.36
CA ASP A 54 -1.01 2.61 10.98
C ASP A 54 -1.70 3.21 12.21
N LEU A 55 -2.95 2.86 12.44
CA LEU A 55 -3.72 3.36 13.57
C LEU A 55 -3.28 2.71 14.90
N SER A 56 -2.82 1.47 14.85
CA SER A 56 -2.49 0.66 16.03
C SER A 56 -1.15 1.08 16.63
N LYS A 57 -1.20 1.64 17.84
CA LYS A 57 0.02 1.95 18.65
C LYS A 57 0.95 0.73 18.77
N ARG A 58 0.38 -0.47 18.88
CA ARG A 58 1.14 -1.71 19.01
C ARG A 58 1.89 -2.03 17.70
N TYR A 59 1.23 -1.92 16.57
CA TYR A 59 1.84 -2.20 15.28
C TYR A 59 2.86 -1.13 14.89
N CYS A 60 2.61 0.13 15.20
CA CYS A 60 3.61 1.19 15.02
C CYS A 60 4.90 0.89 15.78
N ARG A 61 4.82 0.55 17.07
CA ARG A 61 6.01 0.15 17.85
C ARG A 61 6.73 -1.06 17.28
N TRP A 62 5.97 -2.02 16.72
CA TRP A 62 6.57 -3.19 16.10
C TRP A 62 7.27 -2.82 14.79
N ALA A 63 6.65 -1.96 13.97
CA ALA A 63 7.24 -1.45 12.74
C ALA A 63 8.54 -0.67 13.02
N GLU A 64 8.55 0.22 14.03
CA GLU A 64 9.74 0.96 14.48
C GLU A 64 10.89 -0.01 14.84
N ARG A 65 10.59 -1.05 15.63
CA ARG A 65 11.59 -2.05 16.00
C ARG A 65 12.13 -2.82 14.79
N ASN A 66 11.25 -3.22 13.87
CA ASN A 66 11.66 -3.92 12.66
C ASN A 66 12.53 -3.04 11.77
N LEU A 67 12.18 -1.77 11.60
CA LEU A 67 12.99 -0.80 10.87
C LEU A 67 14.37 -0.61 11.51
N ALA A 68 14.42 -0.39 12.82
CA ALA A 68 15.67 -0.24 13.57
C ALA A 68 16.59 -1.48 13.45
N LEU A 69 16.02 -2.69 13.57
CA LEU A 69 16.75 -3.94 13.40
C LEU A 69 17.35 -4.12 12.00
N ASN A 70 16.81 -3.43 11.00
CA ASN A 70 17.31 -3.46 9.63
C ASN A 70 18.12 -2.20 9.26
N GLY A 71 18.58 -1.44 10.25
CA GLY A 71 19.48 -0.30 10.05
C GLY A 71 18.82 0.93 9.43
N ALA A 72 17.49 1.06 9.51
CA ALA A 72 16.79 2.23 9.01
C ALA A 72 17.15 3.49 9.82
N ASP A 73 17.48 4.56 9.14
CA ASP A 73 17.64 5.89 9.75
C ASP A 73 16.24 6.48 10.07
N PRO A 74 15.89 6.71 11.34
CA PRO A 74 14.56 7.18 11.72
C PRO A 74 14.25 8.60 11.21
N SER A 75 15.25 9.38 10.83
CA SER A 75 15.05 10.70 10.21
C SER A 75 14.51 10.59 8.79
N ARG A 76 14.74 9.47 8.12
CA ARG A 76 14.33 9.18 6.73
C ARG A 76 13.18 8.18 6.65
N HIS A 77 13.07 7.27 7.63
CA HIS A 77 12.11 6.16 7.63
C HIS A 77 11.21 6.27 8.85
N ARG A 78 10.09 6.99 8.68
CA ARG A 78 9.19 7.35 9.77
C ARG A 78 8.05 6.35 9.91
N VAL A 79 7.60 6.14 11.15
CA VAL A 79 6.34 5.47 11.48
C VAL A 79 5.40 6.50 12.10
N VAL A 80 4.19 6.58 11.60
CA VAL A 80 3.18 7.53 12.03
C VAL A 80 1.97 6.75 12.52
N ARG A 81 1.54 7.05 13.76
CA ARG A 81 0.28 6.52 14.29
C ARG A 81 -0.85 7.46 13.92
N ASP A 82 -1.63 7.07 12.92
CA ASP A 82 -2.76 7.88 12.44
C ASP A 82 -3.79 7.03 11.69
N ASP A 83 -4.99 7.57 11.51
CA ASP A 83 -5.93 7.08 10.50
C ASP A 83 -5.40 7.35 9.10
N VAL A 84 -5.43 6.33 8.24
CA VAL A 84 -4.84 6.42 6.90
C VAL A 84 -5.49 7.51 6.04
N LEU A 85 -6.82 7.64 6.09
CA LEU A 85 -7.53 8.64 5.29
C LEU A 85 -7.31 10.05 5.84
N ALA A 86 -7.28 10.20 7.16
CA ALA A 86 -6.95 11.46 7.82
C ALA A 86 -5.52 11.89 7.48
N TRP A 87 -4.55 10.98 7.60
CA TRP A 87 -3.17 11.25 7.26
C TRP A 87 -2.99 11.70 5.81
N LEU A 88 -3.63 10.99 4.86
CA LEU A 88 -3.59 11.36 3.44
C LEU A 88 -4.17 12.75 3.18
N ALA A 89 -5.23 13.14 3.89
CA ALA A 89 -5.86 14.45 3.74
C ALA A 89 -5.00 15.57 4.35
N GLU A 90 -4.43 15.36 5.53
CA GLU A 90 -3.74 16.39 6.31
C GLU A 90 -2.29 16.63 5.85
N ASN A 91 -1.66 15.65 5.20
CA ASN A 91 -0.26 15.73 4.78
C ASN A 91 -0.11 15.99 3.27
N ALA A 92 -0.91 16.91 2.72
CA ALA A 92 -0.89 17.29 1.32
C ALA A 92 0.48 17.81 0.84
N GLU A 93 1.19 18.50 1.70
CA GLU A 93 2.52 19.07 1.44
C GLU A 93 3.67 18.05 1.50
N GLU A 94 3.40 16.81 1.89
CA GLU A 94 4.41 15.76 1.89
C GLU A 94 4.90 15.51 0.46
N ALA A 95 6.21 15.49 0.26
CA ALA A 95 6.76 15.24 -1.07
C ALA A 95 6.27 13.90 -1.65
N PRO A 96 6.03 13.80 -2.97
CA PRO A 96 5.41 12.63 -3.59
C PRO A 96 6.23 11.36 -3.39
N PHE A 97 5.54 10.21 -3.49
CA PHE A 97 6.10 8.88 -3.31
C PHE A 97 6.22 8.14 -4.64
N ASP A 98 7.36 7.50 -4.86
CA ASP A 98 7.63 6.71 -6.07
C ASP A 98 6.92 5.34 -6.03
N THR A 99 6.65 4.84 -4.84
CA THR A 99 5.90 3.60 -4.63
C THR A 99 5.00 3.74 -3.41
N ILE A 100 3.74 3.35 -3.55
CA ILE A 100 2.76 3.33 -2.44
C ILE A 100 2.23 1.91 -2.31
N LEU A 101 2.18 1.37 -1.10
CA LEU A 101 1.41 0.18 -0.76
C LEU A 101 0.17 0.59 0.03
N LEU A 102 -0.99 0.21 -0.46
CA LEU A 102 -2.28 0.34 0.21
C LEU A 102 -2.84 -1.07 0.43
N ASP A 103 -2.68 -1.59 1.67
CA ASP A 103 -3.08 -2.96 2.04
C ASP A 103 -4.04 -2.97 3.24
N PRO A 104 -5.27 -2.45 3.05
CA PRO A 104 -6.22 -2.29 4.13
C PRO A 104 -6.81 -3.63 4.61
N PRO A 105 -7.23 -3.71 5.87
CA PRO A 105 -8.06 -4.80 6.34
C PRO A 105 -9.40 -4.81 5.60
N THR A 106 -10.08 -5.97 5.58
CA THR A 106 -11.44 -6.06 5.03
C THR A 106 -12.38 -5.11 5.75
N TYR A 107 -12.25 -5.06 7.07
CA TYR A 107 -13.08 -4.24 7.95
C TYR A 107 -12.28 -3.85 9.20
N SER A 108 -12.45 -2.64 9.67
CA SER A 108 -11.87 -2.17 10.92
C SER A 108 -12.87 -1.30 11.67
N ASN A 109 -13.18 -1.70 12.89
CA ASN A 109 -13.86 -0.87 13.88
C ASN A 109 -12.80 -0.35 14.84
N SER A 110 -12.64 0.94 14.92
CA SER A 110 -11.77 1.54 15.92
C SER A 110 -12.54 2.59 16.70
N THR A 111 -12.38 2.55 18.01
CA THR A 111 -12.84 3.62 18.91
C THR A 111 -12.00 4.90 18.74
N ASP A 112 -10.85 4.79 18.09
CA ASP A 112 -9.88 5.87 17.86
C ASP A 112 -10.13 6.65 16.54
N THR A 113 -11.13 6.25 15.74
CA THR A 113 -11.47 6.93 14.48
C THR A 113 -12.91 7.39 14.44
N ALA A 114 -13.18 8.48 13.73
CA ALA A 114 -14.52 9.03 13.54
C ALA A 114 -15.41 8.15 12.63
N SER A 115 -14.84 7.19 11.90
CA SER A 115 -15.58 6.32 10.97
C SER A 115 -14.94 4.94 10.88
N ASP A 116 -15.82 3.93 10.71
CA ASP A 116 -15.40 2.57 10.42
C ASP A 116 -14.80 2.46 9.02
N TRP A 117 -13.76 1.67 8.86
CA TRP A 117 -13.22 1.29 7.57
C TRP A 117 -13.93 0.05 7.00
N ASN A 118 -14.28 0.11 5.72
CA ASN A 118 -14.75 -1.02 4.94
C ASN A 118 -14.12 -0.99 3.55
N VAL A 119 -13.31 -1.99 3.19
CA VAL A 119 -12.54 -2.00 1.94
C VAL A 119 -13.43 -1.89 0.70
N GLN A 120 -14.62 -2.49 0.69
CA GLN A 120 -15.52 -2.42 -0.46
C GLN A 120 -16.11 -1.02 -0.65
N ARG A 121 -16.40 -0.31 0.43
CA ARG A 121 -16.95 1.04 0.41
C ARG A 121 -15.88 2.10 0.16
N ASP A 122 -14.72 1.95 0.80
CA ASP A 122 -13.76 3.04 0.99
C ASP A 122 -12.54 2.97 0.05
N HIS A 123 -12.35 1.84 -0.69
CA HIS A 123 -11.16 1.66 -1.52
C HIS A 123 -10.99 2.72 -2.60
N THR A 124 -12.07 3.15 -3.24
CA THR A 124 -12.04 4.16 -4.31
C THR A 124 -11.48 5.47 -3.80
N ARG A 125 -12.03 5.98 -2.67
CA ARG A 125 -11.56 7.20 -2.01
C ARG A 125 -10.10 7.10 -1.56
N ALA A 126 -9.71 5.95 -1.00
CA ALA A 126 -8.33 5.74 -0.55
C ALA A 126 -7.35 5.68 -1.73
N ILE A 127 -7.72 5.03 -2.83
CA ILE A 127 -6.91 4.99 -4.05
C ILE A 127 -6.76 6.39 -4.64
N GLU A 128 -7.83 7.17 -4.75
CA GLU A 128 -7.79 8.55 -5.24
C GLU A 128 -6.82 9.41 -4.41
N ALA A 129 -6.96 9.38 -3.09
CA ALA A 129 -6.05 10.10 -2.19
C ALA A 129 -4.58 9.62 -2.31
N CYS A 130 -4.34 8.32 -2.60
CA CYS A 130 -3.01 7.82 -2.89
C CYS A 130 -2.47 8.35 -4.22
N LEU A 131 -3.31 8.47 -5.26
CA LEU A 131 -2.90 9.00 -6.57
C LEU A 131 -2.44 10.45 -6.46
N ASP A 132 -3.04 11.26 -5.59
CA ASP A 132 -2.61 12.64 -5.33
C ASP A 132 -1.20 12.70 -4.69
N ARG A 133 -0.75 11.61 -4.05
CA ARG A 133 0.57 11.47 -3.43
C ARG A 133 1.57 10.71 -4.29
N LEU A 134 1.14 10.18 -5.43
CA LEU A 134 1.98 9.37 -6.29
C LEU A 134 2.83 10.26 -7.21
N ALA A 135 4.12 10.04 -7.22
CA ALA A 135 5.05 10.71 -8.14
C ALA A 135 4.71 10.36 -9.61
N PRO A 136 5.05 11.23 -10.58
CA PRO A 136 4.99 10.85 -12.00
C PRO A 136 5.77 9.56 -12.25
N GLY A 137 5.16 8.58 -12.95
CA GLY A 137 5.74 7.25 -13.18
C GLY A 137 5.82 6.35 -11.93
N GLY A 138 5.24 6.79 -10.82
CA GLY A 138 5.14 6.01 -9.59
C GLY A 138 4.13 4.86 -9.70
N LEU A 139 4.25 3.90 -8.78
CA LEU A 139 3.38 2.72 -8.70
C LEU A 139 2.61 2.71 -7.39
N LEU A 140 1.29 2.68 -7.46
CA LEU A 140 0.42 2.29 -6.36
C LEU A 140 0.14 0.78 -6.44
N ILE A 141 0.43 0.07 -5.37
CA ILE A 141 0.08 -1.34 -5.17
C ILE A 141 -1.09 -1.38 -4.21
N PHE A 142 -2.27 -1.71 -4.71
CA PHE A 142 -3.45 -1.94 -3.89
C PHE A 142 -3.64 -3.44 -3.66
N SER A 143 -3.82 -3.84 -2.41
CA SER A 143 -4.03 -5.22 -2.00
C SER A 143 -5.18 -5.34 -1.02
N ASN A 144 -5.91 -6.44 -1.04
CA ASN A 144 -6.86 -6.80 0.00
C ASN A 144 -7.15 -8.30 0.01
N ASN A 145 -7.65 -8.81 1.15
CA ASN A 145 -8.00 -10.22 1.35
C ASN A 145 -9.52 -10.49 1.38
N PHE A 146 -10.34 -9.52 1.01
CA PHE A 146 -11.79 -9.69 0.99
C PHE A 146 -12.22 -10.56 -0.21
N ARG A 147 -12.68 -11.77 0.03
CA ARG A 147 -13.02 -12.76 -1.01
C ARG A 147 -14.10 -12.31 -1.99
N ARG A 148 -15.02 -11.44 -1.55
CA ARG A 148 -16.14 -10.91 -2.37
C ARG A 148 -15.85 -9.52 -2.92
N PHE A 149 -14.62 -9.04 -2.79
CA PHE A 149 -14.23 -7.71 -3.25
C PHE A 149 -14.50 -7.54 -4.75
N ARG A 150 -15.05 -6.41 -5.11
CA ARG A 150 -15.22 -5.95 -6.49
C ARG A 150 -14.57 -4.60 -6.62
N LEU A 151 -13.62 -4.51 -7.55
CA LEU A 151 -13.00 -3.24 -7.90
C LEU A 151 -14.07 -2.31 -8.49
N ASP A 152 -14.01 -1.04 -8.13
CA ASP A 152 -14.91 -0.03 -8.66
C ASP A 152 -14.84 0.01 -10.20
N PRO A 153 -15.98 0.08 -10.91
CA PRO A 153 -16.00 0.11 -12.38
C PRO A 153 -15.20 1.27 -12.98
N ALA A 154 -15.15 2.44 -12.32
CA ALA A 154 -14.36 3.57 -12.79
C ALA A 154 -12.85 3.23 -12.79
N LEU A 155 -12.35 2.63 -11.71
CA LEU A 155 -10.98 2.12 -11.66
C LEU A 155 -10.73 1.04 -12.73
N ALA A 156 -11.66 0.10 -12.88
CA ALA A 156 -11.54 -0.97 -13.88
C ALA A 156 -11.52 -0.42 -15.32
N SER A 157 -12.17 0.71 -15.59
CA SER A 157 -12.14 1.39 -16.89
C SER A 157 -10.93 2.32 -17.07
N GLY A 158 -10.02 2.38 -16.08
CA GLY A 158 -8.84 3.23 -16.15
C GLY A 158 -9.10 4.72 -15.90
N ARG A 159 -10.15 5.04 -15.14
CA ARG A 159 -10.49 6.42 -14.76
C ARG A 159 -10.86 6.52 -13.30
N LEU A 160 -10.39 7.58 -12.62
CA LEU A 160 -10.82 7.93 -11.28
C LEU A 160 -10.64 9.44 -11.08
N GLY A 161 -11.75 10.16 -10.85
CA GLY A 161 -11.72 11.62 -10.84
C GLY A 161 -11.14 12.18 -12.15
N GLU A 162 -10.14 13.03 -12.03
CA GLU A 162 -9.40 13.59 -13.18
C GLU A 162 -8.25 12.70 -13.65
N HIS A 163 -7.95 11.59 -12.94
CA HIS A 163 -6.85 10.71 -13.27
C HIS A 163 -7.20 9.73 -14.38
N ARG A 164 -6.37 9.67 -15.42
CA ARG A 164 -6.30 8.55 -16.37
C ARG A 164 -5.33 7.53 -15.81
N LEU A 165 -5.73 6.26 -15.77
CA LEU A 165 -5.02 5.23 -15.05
C LEU A 165 -4.77 4.01 -15.94
N ARG A 166 -3.61 3.39 -15.74
CA ARG A 166 -3.37 2.00 -16.11
C ARG A 166 -3.58 1.14 -14.87
N VAL A 167 -4.59 0.29 -14.91
CA VAL A 167 -4.95 -0.60 -13.80
C VAL A 167 -4.78 -2.05 -14.24
N GLU A 168 -3.94 -2.80 -13.54
CA GLU A 168 -3.66 -4.19 -13.87
C GLU A 168 -3.81 -5.10 -12.65
N GLU A 169 -4.65 -6.14 -12.74
CA GLU A 169 -4.74 -7.14 -11.69
C GLU A 169 -3.55 -8.10 -11.74
N ARG A 170 -2.79 -8.15 -10.66
CA ARG A 170 -1.57 -8.95 -10.48
C ARG A 170 -1.70 -10.02 -9.41
N SER A 171 -2.91 -10.39 -9.02
CA SER A 171 -3.18 -11.36 -7.95
C SER A 171 -2.45 -12.69 -8.16
N ARG A 172 -2.49 -13.24 -9.38
CA ARG A 172 -1.82 -14.51 -9.70
C ARG A 172 -0.29 -14.41 -9.61
N TRP A 173 0.28 -13.27 -10.01
CA TRP A 173 1.71 -13.02 -9.92
C TRP A 173 2.16 -12.81 -8.46
N SER A 174 1.35 -12.13 -7.64
CA SER A 174 1.69 -11.81 -6.25
C SER A 174 1.84 -13.05 -5.37
N LEU A 175 1.11 -14.12 -5.69
CA LEU A 175 1.15 -15.38 -4.94
C LEU A 175 2.40 -16.19 -5.25
N GLY A 176 3.13 -16.58 -4.20
CA GLY A 176 4.19 -17.56 -4.29
C GLY A 176 3.68 -18.94 -4.70
N ARG A 177 4.58 -19.82 -5.17
CA ARG A 177 4.22 -21.20 -5.60
C ARG A 177 3.49 -21.98 -4.51
N ASP A 178 3.87 -21.78 -3.26
CA ASP A 178 3.34 -22.37 -2.04
C ASP A 178 1.88 -21.96 -1.76
N PHE A 179 1.44 -20.80 -2.25
CA PHE A 179 0.08 -20.28 -2.05
C PHE A 179 -0.85 -20.44 -3.27
N ARG A 180 -0.37 -20.95 -4.39
CA ARG A 180 -1.16 -21.09 -5.64
C ARG A 180 -2.40 -21.96 -5.52
N ARG A 181 -2.45 -22.88 -4.55
CA ARG A 181 -3.62 -23.73 -4.28
C ARG A 181 -4.82 -22.93 -3.77
N ASN A 182 -4.57 -21.76 -3.16
CA ASN A 182 -5.61 -20.84 -2.70
C ASN A 182 -5.41 -19.46 -3.33
N SER A 183 -5.82 -19.31 -4.59
CA SER A 183 -5.70 -18.08 -5.37
C SER A 183 -6.54 -16.91 -4.82
N ARG A 184 -7.34 -17.15 -3.76
CA ARG A 184 -8.21 -16.15 -3.14
C ARG A 184 -7.71 -15.69 -1.77
N ILE A 185 -6.44 -15.96 -1.42
CA ILE A 185 -5.86 -15.49 -0.15
C ILE A 185 -5.86 -13.97 -0.12
N HIS A 186 -5.36 -13.34 -1.19
CA HIS A 186 -5.44 -11.90 -1.42
C HIS A 186 -5.56 -11.60 -2.92
N ARG A 187 -5.98 -10.38 -3.22
CA ARG A 187 -5.95 -9.82 -4.58
C ARG A 187 -5.07 -8.59 -4.60
N VAL A 188 -4.38 -8.36 -5.71
CA VAL A 188 -3.43 -7.26 -5.89
C VAL A 188 -3.68 -6.58 -7.22
N TRP A 189 -3.72 -5.25 -7.22
CA TRP A 189 -3.75 -4.40 -8.41
C TRP A 189 -2.57 -3.46 -8.42
N PHE A 190 -2.01 -3.27 -9.57
CA PHE A 190 -1.06 -2.21 -9.86
C PHE A 190 -1.82 -1.07 -10.52
N VAL A 191 -1.64 0.14 -9.98
CA VAL A 191 -2.29 1.34 -10.47
C VAL A 191 -1.20 2.37 -10.74
N GLU A 192 -1.12 2.84 -11.97
CA GLU A 192 -0.18 3.86 -12.44
C GLU A 192 -0.99 4.97 -13.13
N ARG A 193 -0.52 6.22 -13.05
CA ARG A 193 -1.11 7.26 -13.88
C ARG A 193 -0.68 7.04 -15.32
N ALA A 194 -1.64 7.10 -16.26
CA ALA A 194 -1.33 7.10 -17.68
C ALA A 194 -0.53 8.37 -18.01
N LEU A 195 0.54 8.21 -18.76
CA LEU A 195 1.29 9.34 -19.30
C LEU A 195 0.46 9.97 -20.43
N ASP A 196 0.48 11.30 -20.54
CA ASP A 196 -0.25 12.06 -21.58
C ASP A 196 0.21 11.72 -23.01
N SER A 197 1.26 10.91 -23.15
CA SER A 197 1.86 10.49 -24.42
C SER A 197 1.57 9.04 -24.82
N ASP A 198 0.60 8.36 -24.20
CA ASP A 198 0.27 6.97 -24.56
C ASP A 198 -0.67 6.98 -25.79
N PRO A 199 -0.19 6.62 -27.00
CA PRO A 199 -0.95 6.78 -28.24
C PRO A 199 -2.12 5.79 -28.43
N ASP A 200 -2.31 4.84 -27.53
CA ASP A 200 -3.36 3.80 -27.62
C ASP A 200 -4.72 4.23 -27.04
N SER A 201 -4.99 5.52 -26.87
CA SER A 201 -6.22 6.02 -26.24
C SER A 201 -7.34 6.44 -27.21
N GLU A 202 -7.19 6.19 -28.52
CA GLU A 202 -8.25 6.42 -29.52
C GLU A 202 -8.48 5.15 -30.35
N HIS A 203 -9.27 4.21 -29.80
CA HIS A 203 -10.05 3.25 -30.61
C HIS A 203 -11.17 2.64 -29.76
#